data_466c5d1ec8aa5d39adc96a4436b2f06f
#
_entry.id   466c5d1ec8aa5d39adc96a4436b2f06f
#
_cell.length_a   1.000
_cell.length_b   1.000
_cell.length_c   1.000
_cell.angle_alpha   90.00
_cell.angle_beta   90.00
_cell.angle_gamma   90.00
#
_symmetry.space_group_name_H-M   'P 1'
#
loop_
_entity.id
_entity.type
_entity.pdbx_description
1 polymer ?
#
loop_
_entity_poly.entity_id
_entity_poly.type
_entity_poly.pdbx_seq_one_letter_code
_entity_poly.pdbx_strand_id
1 'polypeptide(L)'
;MRIVHAAHYSLTRDGTEFFNCEFKFHTGLCQAGHYVYPFSINDRARANIFGSKTFGKGFSNTCLLACCKNVEPDLLLLGHAQYIKPETLRLLRQVHPRMKIALWYVDPVYAPHDYGHLFPKLPYLDALFVTTGGEHLDQFRKTPCRVAFIPNPADSNLERLNLDEDHSKKAYDLVYIGSDKNRHERRSFLEELIQKSDGLRLGFAACMNQPPVWGEAKDHLLRKSLMALNLSDRNDIALYSSDRVVQLTGNGLCTFSAASSGLQALYEPDQEMVFFDSLDDLVVKAKRLSQRPDEACAIGRAGRIKTHQRYSGKAIGDFMCTFVMNGTRSSSPWPQ
;
A
#
# COMPACT_ATOMS: atom_id res chain seq x y z
N MET A 1 16.42 0.81 17.49
CA MET A 1 17.09 1.86 16.68
C MET A 1 16.31 3.17 16.77
N ARG A 2 16.98 4.29 16.51
CA ARG A 2 16.34 5.57 16.23
C ARG A 2 16.12 5.71 14.73
N ILE A 3 14.90 5.94 14.31
CA ILE A 3 14.51 6.06 12.89
C ILE A 3 13.90 7.43 12.67
N VAL A 4 14.35 8.16 11.63
CA VAL A 4 13.57 9.25 11.08
C VAL A 4 12.77 8.70 9.91
N HIS A 5 11.44 8.66 10.04
CA HIS A 5 10.54 8.24 8.97
C HIS A 5 10.02 9.50 8.26
N ALA A 6 10.64 9.83 7.15
CA ALA A 6 10.32 11.02 6.36
C ALA A 6 9.39 10.66 5.21
N ALA A 7 8.10 11.02 5.33
CA ALA A 7 7.05 10.63 4.39
C ALA A 7 5.95 11.70 4.28
N HIS A 8 4.90 11.44 3.49
CA HIS A 8 3.81 12.39 3.22
C HIS A 8 2.65 12.22 4.20
N TYR A 9 2.87 12.45 5.49
CA TYR A 9 1.85 12.25 6.54
C TYR A 9 0.60 13.14 6.41
N SER A 10 0.73 14.31 5.79
CA SER A 10 -0.40 15.26 5.62
C SER A 10 -1.11 15.60 6.94
N LEU A 11 -0.35 15.84 8.02
CA LEU A 11 -0.87 16.12 9.36
C LEU A 11 -1.76 17.38 9.41
N THR A 12 -1.50 18.35 8.50
CA THR A 12 -2.31 19.56 8.35
C THR A 12 -3.67 19.33 7.70
N ARG A 13 -4.05 18.08 7.42
CA ARG A 13 -5.34 17.72 6.84
C ARG A 13 -6.34 17.14 7.85
N ASP A 14 -6.16 17.40 9.12
CA ASP A 14 -7.11 17.09 10.20
C ASP A 14 -7.56 15.60 10.19
N GLY A 15 -6.62 14.70 9.94
CA GLY A 15 -6.87 13.27 9.96
C GLY A 15 -7.53 12.67 8.72
N THR A 16 -7.80 13.44 7.66
CA THR A 16 -8.47 12.90 6.45
C THR A 16 -7.66 11.82 5.72
N GLU A 17 -6.36 11.72 5.99
CA GLU A 17 -5.44 10.74 5.37
C GLU A 17 -4.86 9.76 6.42
N PHE A 18 -5.52 9.56 7.56
CA PHE A 18 -5.03 8.74 8.68
C PHE A 18 -4.76 7.26 8.33
N PHE A 19 -5.38 6.77 7.27
CA PHE A 19 -5.31 5.37 6.81
C PHE A 19 -4.19 5.11 5.79
N ASN A 20 -3.38 6.12 5.46
CA ASN A 20 -2.31 6.00 4.47
C ASN A 20 -1.17 5.08 4.94
N CYS A 21 -0.42 4.54 3.97
CA CYS A 21 0.72 3.65 4.22
C CYS A 21 1.77 4.26 5.16
N GLU A 22 1.94 5.58 5.13
CA GLU A 22 2.83 6.32 6.01
C GLU A 22 2.60 6.02 7.49
N PHE A 23 1.33 6.05 7.90
CA PHE A 23 0.95 5.75 9.28
C PHE A 23 1.11 4.27 9.60
N LYS A 24 0.76 3.38 8.69
CA LYS A 24 0.90 1.92 8.86
C LYS A 24 2.37 1.52 9.02
N PHE A 25 3.27 2.07 8.22
CA PHE A 25 4.70 1.86 8.39
C PHE A 25 5.23 2.47 9.69
N HIS A 26 4.81 3.70 10.03
CA HIS A 26 5.21 4.35 11.27
C HIS A 26 4.82 3.52 12.49
N THR A 27 3.54 3.18 12.60
CA THR A 27 3.00 2.36 13.69
C THR A 27 3.68 1.00 13.75
N GLY A 28 3.85 0.35 12.60
CA GLY A 28 4.52 -0.94 12.50
C GLY A 28 5.96 -0.91 13.00
N LEU A 29 6.73 0.11 12.67
CA LEU A 29 8.10 0.30 13.15
C LEU A 29 8.14 0.57 14.68
N CYS A 30 7.18 1.31 15.21
CA CYS A 30 7.04 1.49 16.66
C CYS A 30 6.71 0.15 17.36
N GLN A 31 5.80 -0.64 16.81
CA GLN A 31 5.45 -1.97 17.31
C GLN A 31 6.63 -2.97 17.22
N ALA A 32 7.54 -2.75 16.27
CA ALA A 32 8.80 -3.49 16.15
C ALA A 32 9.87 -3.08 17.19
N GLY A 33 9.52 -2.16 18.12
CA GLY A 33 10.41 -1.73 19.21
C GLY A 33 11.41 -0.65 18.82
N HIS A 34 11.15 0.12 17.75
CA HIS A 34 12.00 1.23 17.34
C HIS A 34 11.44 2.56 17.85
N TYR A 35 12.34 3.50 18.15
CA TYR A 35 11.96 4.91 18.28
C TYR A 35 11.83 5.50 16.88
N VAL A 36 10.66 6.00 16.52
CA VAL A 36 10.37 6.52 15.19
C VAL A 36 9.96 7.99 15.28
N TYR A 37 10.78 8.87 14.72
CA TYR A 37 10.44 10.29 14.59
C TYR A 37 9.73 10.53 13.25
N PRO A 38 8.44 10.95 13.26
CA PRO A 38 7.70 11.24 12.03
C PRO A 38 8.13 12.60 11.46
N PHE A 39 8.64 12.61 10.24
CA PHE A 39 8.94 13.84 9.51
C PHE A 39 8.00 13.99 8.31
N SER A 40 7.06 14.92 8.40
CA SER A 40 6.10 15.16 7.31
C SER A 40 6.72 16.05 6.23
N ILE A 41 7.12 15.44 5.11
CA ILE A 41 7.78 16.11 3.98
C ILE A 41 6.87 17.19 3.37
N ASN A 42 5.60 16.85 3.14
CA ASN A 42 4.64 17.74 2.51
C ASN A 42 4.16 18.88 3.42
N ASP A 43 4.02 18.65 4.73
CA ASP A 43 3.64 19.70 5.66
C ASP A 43 4.80 20.69 5.87
N ARG A 44 6.05 20.20 5.96
CA ARG A 44 7.22 21.07 5.97
C ARG A 44 7.35 21.89 4.69
N ALA A 45 7.04 21.29 3.53
CA ALA A 45 7.04 22.04 2.28
C ALA A 45 5.93 23.13 2.25
N ARG A 46 4.80 22.94 2.92
CA ARG A 46 3.73 23.96 3.04
C ARG A 46 4.04 25.02 4.08
N ALA A 47 4.86 24.75 5.08
CA ALA A 47 5.21 25.67 6.17
C ALA A 47 6.12 26.83 5.74
N ASN A 48 6.00 27.28 4.47
CA ASN A 48 6.65 28.49 3.96
C ASN A 48 5.63 29.66 3.91
N ILE A 49 6.13 30.85 3.78
CA ILE A 49 5.31 32.09 3.79
C ILE A 49 4.20 32.12 2.73
N PHE A 50 4.34 31.35 1.65
CA PHE A 50 3.34 31.27 0.58
C PHE A 50 2.38 30.08 0.74
N GLY A 51 2.56 29.20 1.74
CA GLY A 51 1.75 27.99 1.92
C GLY A 51 1.86 26.98 0.74
N SER A 52 2.80 27.19 -0.18
CA SER A 52 2.91 26.44 -1.42
C SER A 52 3.91 25.30 -1.33
N LYS A 53 3.48 24.09 -1.65
CA LYS A 53 4.38 22.91 -1.75
C LYS A 53 5.52 23.14 -2.75
N THR A 54 5.23 23.80 -3.86
CA THR A 54 6.20 24.01 -4.96
C THR A 54 7.36 24.89 -4.51
N PHE A 55 7.08 26.00 -3.86
CA PHE A 55 8.11 26.91 -3.34
C PHE A 55 8.79 26.37 -2.09
N GLY A 56 8.12 25.52 -1.30
CA GLY A 56 8.65 24.97 -0.05
C GLY A 56 9.47 23.71 -0.16
N LYS A 57 9.68 23.14 -1.35
CA LYS A 57 10.51 21.92 -1.51
C LYS A 57 11.91 22.10 -0.95
N GLY A 58 12.55 23.25 -1.22
CA GLY A 58 13.89 23.60 -0.67
C GLY A 58 13.86 23.64 0.86
N PHE A 59 12.86 24.28 1.45
CA PHE A 59 12.71 24.40 2.89
C PHE A 59 12.52 23.03 3.56
N SER A 60 11.72 22.14 2.99
CA SER A 60 11.57 20.76 3.50
C SER A 60 12.91 20.00 3.53
N ASN A 61 13.78 20.17 2.52
CA ASN A 61 15.10 19.57 2.49
C ASN A 61 16.01 20.12 3.60
N THR A 62 16.02 21.46 3.81
CA THR A 62 16.76 22.08 4.91
C THR A 62 16.27 21.58 6.27
N CYS A 63 14.96 21.47 6.46
CA CYS A 63 14.37 20.92 7.69
C CYS A 63 14.76 19.45 7.91
N LEU A 64 14.85 18.64 6.86
CA LEU A 64 15.28 17.24 6.97
C LEU A 64 16.74 17.13 7.43
N LEU A 65 17.62 17.95 6.89
CA LEU A 65 19.04 18.03 7.34
C LEU A 65 19.12 18.37 8.84
N ALA A 66 18.38 19.40 9.27
CA ALA A 66 18.32 19.81 10.67
C ALA A 66 17.73 18.71 11.56
N CYS A 67 16.66 18.03 11.10
CA CYS A 67 16.06 16.91 11.80
C CYS A 67 17.05 15.77 12.02
N CYS A 68 17.76 15.34 10.97
CA CYS A 68 18.75 14.26 11.10
C CYS A 68 19.92 14.66 12.01
N LYS A 69 20.35 15.93 11.99
CA LYS A 69 21.35 16.44 12.93
C LYS A 69 20.89 16.37 14.38
N ASN A 70 19.63 16.70 14.66
CA ASN A 70 19.09 16.73 16.02
C ASN A 70 18.74 15.33 16.57
N VAL A 71 18.22 14.45 15.71
CA VAL A 71 17.77 13.08 16.09
C VAL A 71 18.93 12.10 16.09
N GLU A 72 19.96 12.32 15.25
CA GLU A 72 21.06 11.39 14.99
C GLU A 72 20.53 9.95 14.75
N PRO A 73 19.72 9.72 13.71
CA PRO A 73 19.09 8.43 13.52
C PRO A 73 20.07 7.36 13.02
N ASP A 74 19.80 6.10 13.39
CA ASP A 74 20.48 4.94 12.81
C ASP A 74 20.02 4.70 11.36
N LEU A 75 18.73 5.02 11.09
CA LEU A 75 18.08 4.85 9.80
C LEU A 75 17.23 6.10 9.44
N LEU A 76 17.48 6.65 8.26
CA LEU A 76 16.54 7.54 7.56
C LEU A 76 15.72 6.68 6.61
N LEU A 77 14.44 6.50 6.91
CA LEU A 77 13.49 5.81 6.04
C LEU A 77 12.62 6.84 5.31
N LEU A 78 12.74 6.87 3.99
CA LEU A 78 12.01 7.79 3.12
C LEU A 78 10.76 7.09 2.57
N GLY A 79 9.63 7.80 2.57
CA GLY A 79 8.41 7.37 1.87
C GLY A 79 8.14 8.23 0.66
N HIS A 80 8.00 7.63 -0.53
CA HIS A 80 7.86 8.27 -1.84
C HIS A 80 8.95 9.27 -2.19
N ALA A 81 9.28 10.19 -1.30
CA ALA A 81 10.40 11.13 -1.33
C ALA A 81 10.50 12.03 -2.58
N GLN A 82 9.39 12.36 -3.25
CA GLN A 82 9.36 13.17 -4.48
C GLN A 82 9.98 14.56 -4.28
N TYR A 83 9.86 15.15 -3.06
CA TYR A 83 10.40 16.47 -2.76
C TYR A 83 11.81 16.45 -2.19
N ILE A 84 12.35 15.28 -1.85
CA ILE A 84 13.71 15.16 -1.34
C ILE A 84 14.68 15.09 -2.52
N LYS A 85 15.65 16.02 -2.50
CA LYS A 85 16.64 16.15 -3.57
C LYS A 85 17.80 15.16 -3.38
N PRO A 86 18.41 14.66 -4.47
CA PRO A 86 19.61 13.84 -4.40
C PRO A 86 20.75 14.51 -3.64
N GLU A 87 20.92 15.84 -3.81
CA GLU A 87 21.94 16.63 -3.13
C GLU A 87 21.78 16.60 -1.60
N THR A 88 20.53 16.58 -1.13
CA THR A 88 20.24 16.45 0.32
C THR A 88 20.71 15.10 0.84
N LEU A 89 20.47 14.02 0.10
CA LEU A 89 20.92 12.68 0.48
C LEU A 89 22.45 12.58 0.45
N ARG A 90 23.10 13.20 -0.55
CA ARG A 90 24.56 13.30 -0.64
C ARG A 90 25.15 14.01 0.60
N LEU A 91 24.58 15.14 1.00
CA LEU A 91 25.01 15.87 2.19
C LEU A 91 24.83 15.03 3.47
N LEU A 92 23.68 14.35 3.61
CA LEU A 92 23.43 13.46 4.74
C LEU A 92 24.46 12.32 4.83
N ARG A 93 24.87 11.74 3.70
CA ARG A 93 25.94 10.75 3.65
C ARG A 93 27.29 11.29 4.13
N GLN A 94 27.59 12.54 3.81
CA GLN A 94 28.83 13.18 4.26
C GLN A 94 28.85 13.48 5.76
N VAL A 95 27.73 14.00 6.27
CA VAL A 95 27.61 14.43 7.68
C VAL A 95 27.35 13.25 8.62
N HIS A 96 26.60 12.23 8.15
CA HIS A 96 26.20 11.05 8.92
C HIS A 96 26.64 9.75 8.22
N PRO A 97 27.95 9.44 8.12
CA PRO A 97 28.44 8.32 7.30
C PRO A 97 28.00 6.93 7.79
N ARG A 98 27.60 6.79 9.06
CA ARG A 98 27.10 5.53 9.64
C ARG A 98 25.59 5.37 9.51
N MET A 99 24.84 6.45 9.30
CA MET A 99 23.41 6.42 9.13
C MET A 99 23.03 5.65 7.86
N LYS A 100 22.13 4.69 7.98
CA LYS A 100 21.53 4.03 6.80
C LYS A 100 20.45 4.91 6.20
N ILE A 101 20.29 4.83 4.85
CA ILE A 101 19.23 5.54 4.14
C ILE A 101 18.50 4.53 3.27
N ALA A 102 17.20 4.37 3.49
CA ALA A 102 16.34 3.52 2.68
C ALA A 102 15.11 4.28 2.19
N LEU A 103 14.49 3.77 1.13
CA LEU A 103 13.29 4.35 0.55
C LEU A 103 12.26 3.26 0.29
N TRP A 104 11.00 3.49 0.64
CA TRP A 104 9.86 2.68 0.21
C TRP A 104 8.98 3.46 -0.77
N TYR A 105 8.43 2.72 -1.74
CA TYR A 105 7.61 3.28 -2.81
C TYR A 105 6.45 2.34 -3.12
N VAL A 106 5.22 2.81 -2.94
CA VAL A 106 4.00 2.00 -3.09
C VAL A 106 3.23 2.30 -4.37
N ASP A 107 3.61 3.35 -5.12
CA ASP A 107 3.05 3.57 -6.45
C ASP A 107 3.65 2.61 -7.49
N PRO A 108 2.98 2.41 -8.63
CA PRO A 108 3.44 1.47 -9.64
C PRO A 108 4.80 1.89 -10.25
N VAL A 109 5.63 0.90 -10.58
CA VAL A 109 6.94 1.11 -11.22
C VAL A 109 7.00 0.54 -12.65
N TYR A 110 5.87 0.54 -13.35
CA TYR A 110 5.80 0.15 -14.77
C TYR A 110 5.69 1.35 -15.74
N ALA A 111 5.37 2.54 -15.25
CA ALA A 111 5.29 3.76 -16.05
C ALA A 111 6.42 4.73 -15.65
N PRO A 112 7.50 4.90 -16.45
CA PRO A 112 8.71 5.63 -16.04
C PRO A 112 8.47 7.07 -15.57
N HIS A 113 7.44 7.77 -16.10
CA HIS A 113 7.10 9.13 -15.68
C HIS A 113 6.67 9.21 -14.21
N ASP A 114 6.17 8.12 -13.61
CA ASP A 114 5.71 8.12 -12.22
C ASP A 114 6.87 7.95 -11.23
N TYR A 115 7.83 7.09 -11.55
CA TYR A 115 8.91 6.71 -10.63
C TYR A 115 10.32 7.20 -11.07
N GLY A 116 10.46 7.87 -12.19
CA GLY A 116 11.76 8.33 -12.72
C GLY A 116 12.54 9.19 -11.72
N HIS A 117 11.85 9.88 -10.80
CA HIS A 117 12.45 10.66 -9.72
C HIS A 117 13.22 9.82 -8.69
N LEU A 118 13.11 8.49 -8.71
CA LEU A 118 13.85 7.57 -7.82
C LEU A 118 15.31 7.41 -8.27
N PHE A 119 15.56 7.28 -9.59
CA PHE A 119 16.89 6.97 -10.13
C PHE A 119 18.01 7.90 -9.66
N PRO A 120 17.84 9.23 -9.64
CA PRO A 120 18.90 10.13 -9.15
C PRO A 120 19.24 9.96 -7.66
N LYS A 121 18.36 9.28 -6.89
CA LYS A 121 18.55 9.05 -5.46
C LYS A 121 19.22 7.72 -5.15
N LEU A 122 19.09 6.72 -6.05
CA LEU A 122 19.59 5.36 -5.82
C LEU A 122 21.07 5.29 -5.40
N PRO A 123 21.99 6.12 -5.95
CA PRO A 123 23.39 6.10 -5.52
C PRO A 123 23.61 6.44 -4.02
N TYR A 124 22.62 7.06 -3.39
CA TYR A 124 22.67 7.49 -1.98
C TYR A 124 21.87 6.59 -1.05
N LEU A 125 21.17 5.56 -1.58
CA LEU A 125 20.36 4.63 -0.79
C LEU A 125 21.13 3.34 -0.48
N ASP A 126 20.94 2.80 0.73
CA ASP A 126 21.32 1.43 1.08
C ASP A 126 20.30 0.41 0.59
N ALA A 127 19.01 0.79 0.56
CA ALA A 127 17.93 -0.07 0.08
C ALA A 127 16.76 0.72 -0.52
N LEU A 128 16.11 0.09 -1.50
CA LEU A 128 14.82 0.49 -2.07
C LEU A 128 13.82 -0.65 -1.89
N PHE A 129 12.65 -0.33 -1.36
CA PHE A 129 11.52 -1.23 -1.19
C PHE A 129 10.37 -0.79 -2.08
N VAL A 130 9.81 -1.69 -2.88
CA VAL A 130 8.68 -1.38 -3.79
C VAL A 130 7.58 -2.43 -3.67
N THR A 131 6.35 -2.01 -3.93
CA THR A 131 5.16 -2.89 -3.90
C THR A 131 4.78 -3.43 -5.28
N THR A 132 5.67 -3.32 -6.26
CA THR A 132 5.59 -3.99 -7.56
C THR A 132 6.72 -4.99 -7.63
N GLY A 133 6.41 -6.26 -7.88
CA GLY A 133 7.41 -7.34 -7.91
C GLY A 133 7.83 -7.74 -9.33
N GLY A 134 8.45 -8.91 -9.41
CA GLY A 134 8.85 -9.53 -10.67
C GLY A 134 9.92 -8.73 -11.46
N GLU A 135 9.86 -8.83 -12.78
CA GLU A 135 10.85 -8.25 -13.70
C GLU A 135 10.98 -6.71 -13.58
N HIS A 136 9.93 -6.04 -13.11
CA HIS A 136 9.96 -4.58 -12.89
C HIS A 136 10.98 -4.13 -11.85
N LEU A 137 11.47 -5.05 -10.98
CA LEU A 137 12.55 -4.77 -10.04
C LEU A 137 13.93 -4.71 -10.72
N ASP A 138 14.12 -5.38 -11.84
CA ASP A 138 15.45 -5.56 -12.45
C ASP A 138 16.07 -4.24 -12.90
N GLN A 139 15.26 -3.25 -13.25
CA GLN A 139 15.72 -1.91 -13.58
C GLN A 139 16.46 -1.24 -12.42
N PHE A 140 16.03 -1.47 -11.18
CA PHE A 140 16.67 -0.93 -9.98
C PHE A 140 17.85 -1.78 -9.50
N ARG A 141 17.81 -3.11 -9.73
CA ARG A 141 18.88 -4.06 -9.37
C ARG A 141 20.17 -3.81 -10.12
N LYS A 142 20.14 -3.07 -11.24
CA LYS A 142 21.32 -2.61 -11.99
C LYS A 142 22.13 -1.52 -11.29
N THR A 143 21.67 -1.05 -10.13
CA THR A 143 22.33 -0.01 -9.32
C THR A 143 22.98 -0.63 -8.09
N PRO A 144 23.90 0.08 -7.39
CA PRO A 144 24.47 -0.39 -6.12
C PRO A 144 23.43 -0.49 -4.99
N CYS A 145 22.26 0.13 -5.12
CA CYS A 145 21.19 0.08 -4.15
C CYS A 145 20.60 -1.34 -4.08
N ARG A 146 20.45 -1.89 -2.89
CA ARG A 146 19.74 -3.16 -2.71
C ARG A 146 18.25 -2.95 -2.89
N VAL A 147 17.59 -3.87 -3.59
CA VAL A 147 16.17 -3.74 -3.93
C VAL A 147 15.41 -4.97 -3.48
N ALA A 148 14.25 -4.75 -2.87
CA ALA A 148 13.35 -5.82 -2.49
C ALA A 148 11.88 -5.43 -2.73
N PHE A 149 11.08 -6.41 -3.14
CA PHE A 149 9.63 -6.31 -3.08
C PHE A 149 9.15 -6.37 -1.63
N ILE A 150 8.15 -5.57 -1.32
CA ILE A 150 7.36 -5.64 -0.09
C ILE A 150 5.86 -5.58 -0.44
N PRO A 151 4.99 -6.33 0.24
CA PRO A 151 3.54 -6.13 0.10
C PRO A 151 3.11 -4.79 0.71
N ASN A 152 1.90 -4.34 0.38
CA ASN A 152 1.32 -3.18 1.05
C ASN A 152 1.10 -3.49 2.55
N PRO A 153 1.34 -2.53 3.45
CA PRO A 153 1.20 -2.75 4.90
C PRO A 153 -0.27 -2.74 5.34
N ALA A 154 -0.61 -3.63 6.25
CA ALA A 154 -1.84 -3.59 7.04
C ALA A 154 -1.56 -3.12 8.48
N ASP A 155 -2.55 -2.51 9.12
CA ASP A 155 -2.52 -2.17 10.54
C ASP A 155 -3.84 -2.64 11.18
N SER A 156 -3.76 -3.47 12.21
CA SER A 156 -4.95 -4.05 12.87
C SER A 156 -5.83 -3.03 13.60
N ASN A 157 -5.34 -1.80 13.80
CA ASN A 157 -6.15 -0.70 14.33
C ASN A 157 -6.88 0.08 13.23
N LEU A 158 -6.47 -0.08 11.97
CA LEU A 158 -7.10 0.52 10.80
C LEU A 158 -7.99 -0.49 10.08
N GLU A 159 -7.47 -1.67 9.76
CA GLU A 159 -8.21 -2.80 9.21
C GLU A 159 -8.78 -3.66 10.36
N ARG A 160 -9.80 -3.15 11.07
CA ARG A 160 -10.29 -3.66 12.37
C ARG A 160 -11.72 -4.19 12.38
N LEU A 161 -12.38 -4.26 11.22
CA LEU A 161 -13.83 -4.47 11.19
C LEU A 161 -14.25 -5.92 11.45
N ASN A 162 -13.36 -6.91 11.25
CA ASN A 162 -13.64 -8.35 11.44
C ASN A 162 -14.94 -8.81 10.74
N LEU A 163 -15.11 -8.43 9.48
CA LEU A 163 -16.35 -8.63 8.74
C LEU A 163 -16.68 -10.10 8.47
N ASP A 164 -15.69 -10.97 8.56
CA ASP A 164 -15.83 -12.43 8.51
C ASP A 164 -16.57 -13.02 9.73
N GLU A 165 -16.73 -12.24 10.79
CA GLU A 165 -17.47 -12.60 12.00
C GLU A 165 -18.88 -11.98 12.04
N ASP A 166 -19.19 -11.08 11.11
CA ASP A 166 -20.47 -10.39 11.02
C ASP A 166 -21.43 -11.11 10.08
N HIS A 167 -22.31 -11.95 10.65
CA HIS A 167 -23.35 -12.72 9.97
C HIS A 167 -24.64 -11.90 9.70
N SER A 168 -24.64 -10.60 9.88
CA SER A 168 -25.77 -9.74 9.58
C SER A 168 -26.11 -9.76 8.07
N LYS A 169 -27.38 -9.53 7.73
CA LYS A 169 -27.83 -9.46 6.32
C LYS A 169 -27.12 -8.33 5.60
N LYS A 170 -26.35 -8.68 4.58
CA LYS A 170 -25.61 -7.71 3.77
C LYS A 170 -26.51 -7.04 2.73
N ALA A 171 -26.27 -5.74 2.49
CA ALA A 171 -26.97 -5.00 1.44
C ALA A 171 -26.39 -5.31 0.05
N TYR A 172 -25.08 -5.58 0.00
CA TYR A 172 -24.35 -5.85 -1.23
C TYR A 172 -23.69 -7.24 -1.19
N ASP A 173 -23.78 -7.95 -2.28
CA ASP A 173 -23.08 -9.23 -2.45
C ASP A 173 -21.63 -8.99 -2.85
N LEU A 174 -21.36 -7.99 -3.71
CA LEU A 174 -20.02 -7.64 -4.14
C LEU A 174 -19.87 -6.12 -4.19
N VAL A 175 -18.82 -5.59 -3.55
CA VAL A 175 -18.49 -4.15 -3.57
C VAL A 175 -17.20 -3.89 -4.33
N TYR A 176 -17.14 -2.76 -5.05
CA TYR A 176 -15.91 -2.20 -5.57
C TYR A 176 -15.74 -0.74 -5.12
N ILE A 177 -14.56 -0.44 -4.56
CA ILE A 177 -14.18 0.91 -4.11
C ILE A 177 -12.90 1.31 -4.84
N GLY A 178 -12.99 2.27 -5.74
CA GLY A 178 -11.83 2.78 -6.46
C GLY A 178 -12.20 3.62 -7.66
N SER A 179 -11.34 4.59 -7.99
CA SER A 179 -11.61 5.55 -9.06
C SER A 179 -11.56 4.90 -10.45
N ASP A 180 -12.54 5.20 -11.28
CA ASP A 180 -12.55 4.92 -12.72
C ASP A 180 -12.22 6.18 -13.57
N LYS A 181 -11.91 7.30 -12.91
CA LYS A 181 -11.57 8.55 -13.60
C LYS A 181 -10.30 8.39 -14.43
N ASN A 182 -10.37 8.70 -15.71
CA ASN A 182 -9.29 8.52 -16.70
C ASN A 182 -8.78 7.07 -16.84
N ARG A 183 -9.63 6.07 -16.52
CA ARG A 183 -9.32 4.63 -16.55
C ARG A 183 -10.40 3.90 -17.33
N HIS A 184 -10.37 4.05 -18.65
CA HIS A 184 -11.42 3.53 -19.53
C HIS A 184 -11.60 2.02 -19.43
N GLU A 185 -10.53 1.24 -19.39
CA GLU A 185 -10.57 -0.22 -19.27
C GLU A 185 -11.29 -0.67 -17.98
N ARG A 186 -10.96 -0.02 -16.85
CA ARG A 186 -11.62 -0.29 -15.58
C ARG A 186 -13.10 0.04 -15.62
N ARG A 187 -13.43 1.19 -16.22
CA ARG A 187 -14.83 1.60 -16.37
C ARG A 187 -15.61 0.62 -17.22
N SER A 188 -15.08 0.23 -18.40
CA SER A 188 -15.70 -0.76 -19.27
C SER A 188 -15.88 -2.11 -18.58
N PHE A 189 -14.88 -2.56 -17.81
CA PHE A 189 -15.00 -3.78 -17.02
C PHE A 189 -16.15 -3.71 -16.00
N LEU A 190 -16.31 -2.59 -15.30
CA LEU A 190 -17.38 -2.42 -14.32
C LEU A 190 -18.76 -2.30 -15.00
N GLU A 191 -18.86 -1.66 -16.15
CA GLU A 191 -20.09 -1.59 -16.95
C GLU A 191 -20.52 -2.98 -17.43
N GLU A 192 -19.60 -3.79 -17.92
CA GLU A 192 -19.86 -5.16 -18.33
C GLU A 192 -20.19 -6.06 -17.11
N LEU A 193 -19.52 -5.86 -15.97
CA LEU A 193 -19.86 -6.54 -14.73
C LEU A 193 -21.31 -6.29 -14.33
N ILE A 194 -21.79 -5.05 -14.39
CA ILE A 194 -23.19 -4.71 -14.10
C ILE A 194 -24.13 -5.46 -15.03
N GLN A 195 -23.84 -5.49 -16.34
CA GLN A 195 -24.69 -6.16 -17.33
C GLN A 195 -24.79 -7.68 -17.12
N LYS A 196 -23.69 -8.32 -16.72
CA LYS A 196 -23.60 -9.78 -16.54
C LYS A 196 -24.01 -10.27 -15.13
N SER A 197 -24.12 -9.37 -14.17
CA SER A 197 -24.35 -9.71 -12.74
C SER A 197 -25.82 -9.77 -12.35
N ASP A 198 -26.72 -10.13 -13.27
CA ASP A 198 -28.11 -10.30 -12.91
C ASP A 198 -28.27 -11.21 -11.68
N GLY A 199 -29.04 -10.75 -10.70
CA GLY A 199 -29.24 -11.43 -9.42
C GLY A 199 -28.18 -11.14 -8.36
N LEU A 200 -27.09 -10.39 -8.65
CA LEU A 200 -26.14 -9.91 -7.65
C LEU A 200 -26.41 -8.44 -7.29
N ARG A 201 -26.36 -8.14 -6.00
CA ARG A 201 -26.44 -6.78 -5.47
C ARG A 201 -25.04 -6.17 -5.45
N LEU A 202 -24.77 -5.27 -6.39
CA LEU A 202 -23.47 -4.61 -6.51
C LEU A 202 -23.44 -3.28 -5.75
N GLY A 203 -22.32 -3.00 -5.08
CA GLY A 203 -22.03 -1.72 -4.44
C GLY A 203 -20.82 -1.05 -5.08
N PHE A 204 -20.89 0.27 -5.29
CA PHE A 204 -19.80 1.04 -5.89
C PHE A 204 -19.49 2.31 -5.10
N ALA A 205 -18.21 2.72 -5.05
CA ALA A 205 -17.79 4.02 -4.57
C ALA A 205 -16.57 4.52 -5.33
N ALA A 206 -16.49 5.83 -5.54
CA ALA A 206 -15.48 6.54 -6.34
C ALA A 206 -15.47 6.16 -7.84
N CYS A 207 -16.45 5.41 -8.32
CA CYS A 207 -16.62 4.97 -9.70
C CYS A 207 -18.11 4.89 -10.07
N MET A 208 -18.41 4.66 -11.33
CA MET A 208 -19.78 4.52 -11.82
C MET A 208 -20.70 5.66 -11.37
N ASN A 209 -20.18 6.88 -11.43
CA ASN A 209 -20.80 8.13 -10.99
C ASN A 209 -21.13 8.20 -9.48
N GLN A 210 -20.63 7.25 -8.67
CA GLN A 210 -20.75 7.32 -7.21
C GLN A 210 -19.60 8.16 -6.62
N PRO A 211 -19.87 8.95 -5.58
CA PRO A 211 -18.84 9.76 -4.93
C PRO A 211 -17.79 8.88 -4.23
N PRO A 212 -16.58 9.40 -4.02
CA PRO A 212 -15.58 8.73 -3.20
C PRO A 212 -16.02 8.66 -1.73
N VAL A 213 -15.62 7.58 -1.06
CA VAL A 213 -15.85 7.39 0.37
C VAL A 213 -14.51 7.20 1.09
N TRP A 214 -14.38 7.77 2.29
CA TRP A 214 -13.17 7.75 3.10
C TRP A 214 -13.53 7.48 4.56
N GLY A 215 -12.56 6.97 5.33
CA GLY A 215 -12.71 6.75 6.76
C GLY A 215 -13.99 5.96 7.10
N GLU A 216 -14.80 6.45 8.04
CA GLU A 216 -16.00 5.75 8.51
C GLU A 216 -17.05 5.53 7.41
N ALA A 217 -17.15 6.42 6.41
CA ALA A 217 -18.07 6.20 5.28
C ALA A 217 -17.64 4.99 4.43
N LYS A 218 -16.34 4.77 4.26
CA LYS A 218 -15.80 3.55 3.62
C LYS A 218 -16.11 2.33 4.48
N ASP A 219 -15.83 2.39 5.77
CA ASP A 219 -16.07 1.31 6.70
C ASP A 219 -17.54 0.91 6.75
N HIS A 220 -18.45 1.89 6.71
CA HIS A 220 -19.87 1.64 6.62
C HIS A 220 -20.27 0.89 5.34
N LEU A 221 -19.66 1.22 4.19
CA LEU A 221 -19.90 0.49 2.95
C LEU A 221 -19.36 -0.94 3.04
N LEU A 222 -18.18 -1.14 3.61
CA LEU A 222 -17.60 -2.47 3.80
C LEU A 222 -18.47 -3.34 4.71
N ARG A 223 -19.01 -2.81 5.84
CA ARG A 223 -19.91 -3.54 6.75
C ARG A 223 -21.18 -4.04 6.06
N LYS A 224 -21.63 -3.35 5.04
CA LYS A 224 -22.83 -3.72 4.25
C LYS A 224 -22.55 -4.74 3.14
N SER A 225 -21.31 -5.19 2.98
CA SER A 225 -20.85 -5.99 1.87
C SER A 225 -20.43 -7.39 2.34
N LEU A 226 -20.74 -8.42 1.55
CA LEU A 226 -20.31 -9.80 1.80
C LEU A 226 -18.93 -10.04 1.20
N MET A 227 -18.71 -9.60 -0.02
CA MET A 227 -17.48 -9.80 -0.81
C MET A 227 -17.00 -8.47 -1.37
N ALA A 228 -15.73 -8.41 -1.75
CA ALA A 228 -15.14 -7.23 -2.36
C ALA A 228 -14.30 -7.58 -3.59
N LEU A 229 -14.29 -6.66 -4.57
CA LEU A 229 -13.50 -6.78 -5.78
C LEU A 229 -12.24 -5.90 -5.69
N ASN A 230 -11.08 -6.50 -5.91
CA ASN A 230 -9.83 -5.79 -6.12
C ASN A 230 -9.51 -5.74 -7.62
N LEU A 231 -9.52 -4.54 -8.20
CA LEU A 231 -9.03 -4.26 -9.55
C LEU A 231 -7.90 -3.24 -9.44
N SER A 232 -6.68 -3.67 -9.69
CA SER A 232 -5.52 -2.77 -9.82
C SER A 232 -5.63 -1.92 -11.09
N ASP A 233 -4.75 -0.97 -11.26
CA ASP A 233 -4.69 -0.16 -12.48
C ASP A 233 -4.29 -1.02 -13.69
N ARG A 234 -3.33 -1.92 -13.45
CA ARG A 234 -2.91 -2.99 -14.36
C ARG A 234 -3.00 -4.31 -13.60
N ASN A 235 -3.77 -5.25 -14.11
CA ASN A 235 -3.93 -6.56 -13.48
C ASN A 235 -3.01 -7.63 -14.11
N ASP A 236 -2.25 -7.25 -15.12
CA ASP A 236 -1.27 -8.07 -15.83
C ASP A 236 0.18 -7.86 -15.34
N ILE A 237 0.39 -7.00 -14.35
CA ILE A 237 1.69 -6.77 -13.72
C ILE A 237 1.80 -7.64 -12.47
N ALA A 238 2.74 -8.57 -12.49
CA ALA A 238 2.95 -9.51 -11.40
C ALA A 238 3.25 -8.80 -10.07
N LEU A 239 2.56 -9.21 -9.01
CA LEU A 239 2.70 -8.67 -7.65
C LEU A 239 2.46 -7.16 -7.53
N TYR A 240 1.84 -6.52 -8.53
CA TYR A 240 1.39 -5.14 -8.40
C TYR A 240 -0.01 -5.11 -7.80
N SER A 241 -0.16 -4.45 -6.67
CA SER A 241 -1.45 -4.19 -6.07
C SER A 241 -1.47 -2.83 -5.39
N SER A 242 -2.64 -2.21 -5.35
CA SER A 242 -2.84 -1.06 -4.48
C SER A 242 -3.06 -1.51 -3.03
N ASP A 243 -2.92 -0.59 -2.09
CA ASP A 243 -3.26 -0.71 -0.66
C ASP A 243 -4.68 -1.31 -0.42
N ARG A 244 -5.58 -1.22 -1.41
CA ARG A 244 -6.93 -1.81 -1.36
C ARG A 244 -6.91 -3.29 -0.99
N VAL A 245 -5.96 -4.08 -1.50
CA VAL A 245 -5.88 -5.52 -1.20
C VAL A 245 -5.87 -5.74 0.30
N VAL A 246 -4.93 -5.11 1.02
CA VAL A 246 -4.80 -5.28 2.48
C VAL A 246 -5.94 -4.62 3.24
N GLN A 247 -6.54 -3.55 2.69
CA GLN A 247 -7.74 -2.94 3.29
C GLN A 247 -8.95 -3.86 3.23
N LEU A 248 -9.12 -4.61 2.14
CA LEU A 248 -10.25 -5.54 1.98
C LEU A 248 -10.02 -6.82 2.77
N THR A 249 -8.89 -7.48 2.55
CA THR A 249 -8.57 -8.75 3.25
C THR A 249 -8.37 -8.53 4.74
N GLY A 250 -7.66 -7.47 5.15
CA GLY A 250 -7.42 -7.15 6.57
C GLY A 250 -8.70 -6.87 7.37
N ASN A 251 -9.75 -6.38 6.71
CA ASN A 251 -11.07 -6.22 7.31
C ASN A 251 -11.94 -7.49 7.28
N GLY A 252 -11.46 -8.60 6.70
CA GLY A 252 -12.15 -9.88 6.69
C GLY A 252 -13.16 -10.07 5.57
N LEU A 253 -13.09 -9.29 4.48
CA LEU A 253 -13.93 -9.52 3.31
C LEU A 253 -13.36 -10.61 2.41
N CYS A 254 -14.23 -11.51 1.93
CA CYS A 254 -13.92 -12.40 0.83
C CYS A 254 -13.54 -11.55 -0.40
N THR A 255 -12.25 -11.50 -0.71
CA THR A 255 -11.72 -10.59 -1.71
C THR A 255 -11.44 -11.32 -3.01
N PHE A 256 -11.97 -10.77 -4.11
CA PHE A 256 -11.72 -11.24 -5.47
C PHE A 256 -10.58 -10.44 -6.12
N SER A 257 -9.69 -11.12 -6.84
CA SER A 257 -8.65 -10.48 -7.64
C SER A 257 -8.43 -11.23 -8.96
N ALA A 258 -8.00 -10.52 -10.00
CA ALA A 258 -7.64 -11.18 -11.26
C ALA A 258 -6.44 -12.13 -11.07
N ALA A 259 -6.49 -13.32 -11.64
CA ALA A 259 -5.41 -14.31 -11.58
C ALA A 259 -4.12 -13.78 -12.21
N SER A 260 -4.23 -12.97 -13.26
CA SER A 260 -3.09 -12.31 -13.93
C SER A 260 -2.29 -11.35 -13.03
N SER A 261 -2.83 -10.96 -11.87
CA SER A 261 -2.13 -10.08 -10.91
C SER A 261 -0.93 -10.74 -10.21
N GLY A 262 -0.81 -12.08 -10.25
CA GLY A 262 0.24 -12.83 -9.54
C GLY A 262 0.10 -12.84 -8.01
N LEU A 263 -1.00 -12.32 -7.46
CA LEU A 263 -1.24 -12.28 -6.01
C LEU A 263 -1.42 -13.66 -5.38
N GLN A 264 -1.58 -14.73 -6.19
CA GLN A 264 -1.56 -16.13 -5.74
C GLN A 264 -0.22 -16.49 -5.05
N ALA A 265 0.83 -15.75 -5.33
CA ALA A 265 2.09 -15.88 -4.61
C ALA A 265 2.05 -15.35 -3.17
N LEU A 266 1.03 -14.56 -2.84
CA LEU A 266 0.81 -13.95 -1.51
C LEU A 266 -0.37 -14.59 -0.77
N TYR A 267 -1.44 -14.96 -1.48
CA TYR A 267 -2.67 -15.50 -0.92
C TYR A 267 -3.03 -16.82 -1.57
N GLU A 268 -3.38 -17.82 -0.77
CA GLU A 268 -3.77 -19.15 -1.25
C GLU A 268 -5.13 -19.06 -1.98
N PRO A 269 -5.19 -19.54 -3.27
CA PRO A 269 -6.42 -19.49 -4.05
C PRO A 269 -7.58 -20.21 -3.37
N ASP A 270 -8.75 -19.59 -3.41
CA ASP A 270 -10.04 -20.07 -2.88
C ASP A 270 -10.04 -20.39 -1.36
N GLN A 271 -8.91 -20.15 -0.67
CA GLN A 271 -8.79 -20.30 0.77
C GLN A 271 -8.61 -18.96 1.47
N GLU A 272 -7.75 -18.06 0.94
CA GLU A 272 -7.41 -16.76 1.51
C GLU A 272 -7.87 -15.60 0.63
N MET A 273 -8.06 -15.87 -0.67
CA MET A 273 -8.54 -14.93 -1.68
C MET A 273 -9.13 -15.71 -2.86
N VAL A 274 -10.14 -15.15 -3.51
CA VAL A 274 -10.73 -15.74 -4.72
C VAL A 274 -10.10 -15.13 -5.95
N PHE A 275 -9.54 -15.95 -6.83
CA PHE A 275 -9.00 -15.49 -8.09
C PHE A 275 -9.92 -15.81 -9.25
N PHE A 276 -9.97 -14.93 -10.24
CA PHE A 276 -10.76 -15.09 -11.45
C PHE A 276 -9.92 -14.87 -12.71
N ASP A 277 -10.19 -15.66 -13.75
CA ASP A 277 -9.48 -15.60 -15.03
C ASP A 277 -10.19 -14.69 -16.04
N SER A 278 -11.51 -14.54 -15.91
CA SER A 278 -12.35 -13.71 -16.77
C SER A 278 -13.51 -13.09 -15.99
N LEU A 279 -14.18 -12.12 -16.60
CA LEU A 279 -15.37 -11.52 -16.02
C LEU A 279 -16.51 -12.56 -15.82
N ASP A 280 -16.68 -13.49 -16.74
CA ASP A 280 -17.68 -14.55 -16.60
C ASP A 280 -17.35 -15.47 -15.42
N ASP A 281 -16.07 -15.82 -15.23
CA ASP A 281 -15.62 -16.60 -14.08
C ASP A 281 -15.83 -15.83 -12.76
N LEU A 282 -15.53 -14.53 -12.72
CA LEU A 282 -15.86 -13.67 -11.58
C LEU A 282 -17.33 -13.75 -11.21
N VAL A 283 -18.22 -13.57 -12.21
CA VAL A 283 -19.67 -13.57 -12.00
C VAL A 283 -20.15 -14.93 -11.49
N VAL A 284 -19.68 -16.02 -12.07
CA VAL A 284 -20.04 -17.40 -11.64
C VAL A 284 -19.60 -17.63 -10.19
N LYS A 285 -18.36 -17.31 -9.85
CA LYS A 285 -17.83 -17.47 -8.49
C LYS A 285 -18.56 -16.56 -7.48
N ALA A 286 -18.83 -15.31 -7.84
CA ALA A 286 -19.54 -14.38 -6.98
C ALA A 286 -21.00 -14.83 -6.73
N LYS A 287 -21.73 -15.30 -7.76
CA LYS A 287 -23.08 -15.86 -7.60
C LYS A 287 -23.08 -17.11 -6.70
N ARG A 288 -22.10 -18.00 -6.87
CA ARG A 288 -21.96 -19.18 -6.01
C ARG A 288 -21.74 -18.77 -4.53
N LEU A 289 -20.84 -17.85 -4.27
CA LEU A 289 -20.50 -17.44 -2.90
C LEU A 289 -21.58 -16.56 -2.28
N SER A 290 -22.36 -15.79 -3.05
CA SER A 290 -23.51 -15.05 -2.51
C SER A 290 -24.60 -15.97 -1.93
N GLN A 291 -24.69 -17.20 -2.44
CA GLN A 291 -25.60 -18.24 -1.93
C GLN A 291 -24.99 -19.05 -0.77
N ARG A 292 -23.70 -18.85 -0.47
CA ARG A 292 -22.93 -19.56 0.55
C ARG A 292 -22.14 -18.58 1.44
N PRO A 293 -22.83 -17.71 2.18
CA PRO A 293 -22.19 -16.66 2.96
C PRO A 293 -21.16 -17.18 3.97
N ASP A 294 -21.38 -18.36 4.55
CA ASP A 294 -20.43 -18.96 5.49
C ASP A 294 -19.11 -19.34 4.82
N GLU A 295 -19.16 -19.82 3.56
CA GLU A 295 -17.95 -20.09 2.77
C GLU A 295 -17.20 -18.79 2.44
N ALA A 296 -17.93 -17.75 2.05
CA ALA A 296 -17.33 -16.42 1.81
C ALA A 296 -16.68 -15.87 3.10
N CYS A 297 -17.36 -15.97 4.24
CA CYS A 297 -16.81 -15.56 5.53
C CYS A 297 -15.56 -16.38 5.93
N ALA A 298 -15.54 -17.68 5.63
CA ALA A 298 -14.36 -18.53 5.92
C ALA A 298 -13.13 -18.08 5.10
N ILE A 299 -13.30 -17.78 3.81
CA ILE A 299 -12.26 -17.23 2.94
C ILE A 299 -11.81 -15.85 3.47
N GLY A 300 -12.74 -14.97 3.80
CA GLY A 300 -12.45 -13.65 4.38
C GLY A 300 -11.64 -13.74 5.67
N ARG A 301 -11.99 -14.69 6.55
CA ARG A 301 -11.26 -14.97 7.80
C ARG A 301 -9.83 -15.40 7.55
N ALA A 302 -9.61 -16.36 6.68
CA ALA A 302 -8.27 -16.84 6.35
C ALA A 302 -7.43 -15.73 5.73
N GLY A 303 -7.99 -14.93 4.80
CA GLY A 303 -7.36 -13.75 4.22
C GLY A 303 -7.00 -12.70 5.27
N ARG A 304 -7.88 -12.43 6.26
CA ARG A 304 -7.62 -11.50 7.37
C ARG A 304 -6.46 -11.98 8.25
N ILE A 305 -6.49 -13.23 8.65
CA ILE A 305 -5.42 -13.83 9.47
C ILE A 305 -4.08 -13.73 8.74
N LYS A 306 -4.03 -14.13 7.47
CA LYS A 306 -2.81 -14.03 6.63
C LYS A 306 -2.31 -12.59 6.55
N THR A 307 -3.19 -11.65 6.26
CA THR A 307 -2.86 -10.23 6.09
C THR A 307 -2.23 -9.67 7.38
N HIS A 308 -2.85 -9.86 8.52
CA HIS A 308 -2.33 -9.33 9.79
C HIS A 308 -1.06 -10.05 10.26
N GLN A 309 -0.92 -11.34 10.00
CA GLN A 309 0.28 -12.08 10.40
C GLN A 309 1.49 -11.80 9.48
N ARG A 310 1.26 -11.72 8.17
CA ARG A 310 2.35 -11.69 7.19
C ARG A 310 2.59 -10.32 6.57
N TYR A 311 1.59 -9.46 6.51
CA TYR A 311 1.63 -8.16 5.82
C TYR A 311 1.34 -6.99 6.75
N SER A 312 1.45 -7.18 8.08
CA SER A 312 1.36 -6.09 9.03
C SER A 312 2.51 -5.11 8.86
N GLY A 313 2.27 -3.84 9.14
CA GLY A 313 3.32 -2.82 9.15
C GLY A 313 4.49 -3.20 10.04
N LYS A 314 4.24 -3.95 11.15
CA LYS A 314 5.28 -4.51 12.01
C LYS A 314 6.16 -5.54 11.27
N ALA A 315 5.55 -6.55 10.64
CA ALA A 315 6.29 -7.59 9.94
C ALA A 315 7.13 -7.03 8.78
N ILE A 316 6.55 -6.08 8.03
CA ILE A 316 7.27 -5.41 6.93
C ILE A 316 8.35 -4.48 7.48
N GLY A 317 8.09 -3.74 8.55
CA GLY A 317 9.06 -2.89 9.22
C GLY A 317 10.26 -3.68 9.76
N ASP A 318 10.03 -4.80 10.43
CA ASP A 318 11.08 -5.73 10.89
C ASP A 318 11.95 -6.21 9.72
N PHE A 319 11.32 -6.62 8.61
CA PHE A 319 12.04 -7.02 7.40
C PHE A 319 12.88 -5.87 6.83
N MET A 320 12.29 -4.69 6.64
CA MET A 320 13.00 -3.53 6.08
C MET A 320 14.23 -3.18 6.94
N CYS A 321 14.07 -3.12 8.25
CA CYS A 321 15.15 -2.81 9.18
C CYS A 321 16.26 -3.86 9.12
N THR A 322 15.91 -5.14 9.17
CA THR A 322 16.87 -6.25 9.07
C THR A 322 17.60 -6.23 7.74
N PHE A 323 16.87 -6.04 6.64
CA PHE A 323 17.44 -5.98 5.29
C PHE A 323 18.44 -4.83 5.15
N VAL A 324 18.13 -3.65 5.73
CA VAL A 324 19.02 -2.48 5.65
C VAL A 324 20.24 -2.64 6.53
N MET A 325 20.08 -3.14 7.76
CA MET A 325 21.17 -3.15 8.75
C MET A 325 22.17 -4.29 8.57
N ASN A 326 21.71 -5.49 8.22
CA ASN A 326 22.57 -6.67 8.23
C ASN A 326 23.40 -6.85 6.98
N GLY A 327 23.18 -6.08 5.90
CA GLY A 327 24.00 -6.16 4.68
C GLY A 327 23.88 -7.50 3.91
N THR A 328 23.37 -8.52 4.55
CA THR A 328 23.12 -9.84 3.96
C THR A 328 21.87 -9.81 3.09
N ARG A 329 21.82 -10.62 2.03
CA ARG A 329 20.57 -11.02 1.39
C ARG A 329 19.80 -11.86 2.43
N SER A 330 19.12 -11.21 3.39
CA SER A 330 18.09 -11.94 4.12
C SER A 330 17.10 -12.40 3.08
N SER A 331 16.83 -13.71 3.05
CA SER A 331 15.80 -14.26 2.17
C SER A 331 14.51 -13.49 2.48
N SER A 332 13.96 -12.82 1.49
CA SER A 332 12.68 -12.14 1.66
C SER A 332 11.64 -13.20 2.08
N PRO A 333 10.79 -12.90 3.06
CA PRO A 333 9.69 -13.78 3.41
C PRO A 333 8.58 -13.78 2.34
N TRP A 334 8.74 -12.98 1.30
CA TRP A 334 7.81 -12.86 0.17
C TRP A 334 8.54 -13.11 -1.15
N PRO A 335 7.82 -13.47 -2.24
CA PRO A 335 8.35 -13.55 -3.61
C PRO A 335 9.05 -12.22 -3.98
N GLN A 336 10.04 -12.30 -4.88
CA GLN A 336 10.84 -11.13 -5.29
C GLN A 336 10.74 -10.88 -6.80
#